data_d1c8002ccb4aeae871c15d2c34000411
#
_entry.id   d1c8002ccb4aeae871c15d2c34000411
#
_cell.length_a   1.000
_cell.length_b   1.000
_cell.length_c   1.000
_cell.angle_alpha   90.00
_cell.angle_beta   90.00
_cell.angle_gamma   90.00
#
_symmetry.space_group_name_H-M   'P 1'
#
loop_
_entity.id
_entity.type
_entity.pdbx_description
1 polymer ?
#
loop_
_entity_poly.entity_id
_entity_poly.type
_entity_poly.pdbx_seq_one_letter_code
_entity_poly.pdbx_strand_id
1 'polypeptide(L)'
;MDETTKQRYIKEFSSLRWVDPPYSNWLLFSSMVESFLAKVDAKYDKYRVNSALRKIEEWYVGDGWYSDGPSYAFDYYGSYVIHPMYLETLHTMAEAGVRGYDYRGMWNKALRRTQKYSLVLERFISPDGYFPAFGRSIPYRMAAMQPLAMMAWYGRLPAGVSEAQVRCALTEAFRRMFDDNNNYNEGGFLTIGFTGSQPNSADYYTNNGSLYMTSLSFLPLGLPASHSFWTDAPQPWTQQKAWKGKAFPKDHRWD
;
A
#
# COMPACT_ATOMS: atom_id res chain seq x y z
N MET A 1 9.90 -1.25 21.24
CA MET A 1 10.91 -0.16 21.03
C MET A 1 11.35 0.30 22.39
N ASP A 2 12.67 0.42 22.62
CA ASP A 2 13.22 0.96 23.87
C ASP A 2 12.98 2.49 23.95
N GLU A 3 13.04 3.03 25.16
CA GLU A 3 12.70 4.43 25.43
C GLU A 3 13.66 5.41 24.72
N THR A 4 14.95 5.09 24.67
CA THR A 4 15.95 5.93 24.00
C THR A 4 15.66 6.09 22.52
N THR A 5 15.35 4.98 21.83
CA THR A 5 14.96 4.97 20.41
C THR A 5 13.65 5.72 20.20
N LYS A 6 12.66 5.52 21.08
CA LYS A 6 11.39 6.25 21.05
C LYS A 6 11.60 7.77 21.12
N GLN A 7 12.43 8.24 22.06
CA GLN A 7 12.71 9.67 22.21
C GLN A 7 13.45 10.28 21.00
N ARG A 8 14.34 9.52 20.36
CA ARG A 8 14.98 9.93 19.10
C ARG A 8 13.95 10.12 17.99
N TYR A 9 13.04 9.18 17.80
CA TYR A 9 11.96 9.32 16.81
C TYR A 9 11.04 10.50 17.12
N ILE A 10 10.64 10.69 18.37
CA ILE A 10 9.82 11.84 18.78
C ILE A 10 10.52 13.15 18.43
N LYS A 11 11.80 13.27 18.71
CA LYS A 11 12.60 14.46 18.39
C LYS A 11 12.64 14.71 16.88
N GLU A 12 13.04 13.70 16.10
CA GLU A 12 13.17 13.82 14.65
C GLU A 12 11.83 14.11 13.97
N PHE A 13 10.79 13.38 14.32
CA PHE A 13 9.47 13.58 13.71
C PHE A 13 8.83 14.92 14.11
N SER A 14 9.04 15.38 15.35
CA SER A 14 8.59 16.72 15.75
C SER A 14 9.28 17.83 14.97
N SER A 15 10.53 17.62 14.53
CA SER A 15 11.27 18.60 13.72
C SER A 15 10.71 18.73 12.31
N LEU A 16 10.00 17.72 11.79
CA LEU A 16 9.41 17.74 10.45
C LEU A 16 8.21 18.67 10.30
N ARG A 17 7.71 19.26 11.38
CA ARG A 17 6.57 20.19 11.34
C ARG A 17 6.83 21.48 10.56
N TRP A 18 8.06 21.88 10.39
CA TRP A 18 8.43 23.02 9.57
C TRP A 18 8.39 22.71 8.06
N VAL A 19 8.37 21.42 7.67
CA VAL A 19 8.23 21.01 6.28
C VAL A 19 6.80 21.23 5.84
N ASP A 20 6.63 22.00 4.76
CA ASP A 20 5.33 22.21 4.13
C ASP A 20 5.13 21.15 3.03
N PRO A 21 4.25 20.16 3.24
CA PRO A 21 4.10 19.10 2.27
C PRO A 21 3.38 19.61 1.01
N PRO A 22 3.80 19.18 -0.20
CA PRO A 22 3.04 19.41 -1.41
C PRO A 22 1.58 18.97 -1.27
N TYR A 23 0.68 19.72 -1.91
CA TYR A 23 -0.77 19.48 -1.82
C TYR A 23 -1.21 18.29 -2.69
N SER A 24 -0.82 17.10 -2.26
CA SER A 24 -1.00 15.79 -2.92
C SER A 24 -0.97 14.67 -1.87
N ASN A 25 -0.61 13.45 -2.28
CA ASN A 25 -0.37 12.32 -1.37
C ASN A 25 0.57 12.67 -0.20
N TRP A 26 1.43 13.68 -0.35
CA TRP A 26 2.36 14.15 0.69
C TRP A 26 1.67 14.60 1.98
N LEU A 27 0.41 14.99 1.93
CA LEU A 27 -0.39 15.27 3.14
C LEU A 27 -0.47 14.05 4.06
N LEU A 28 -0.45 12.83 3.49
CA LEU A 28 -0.47 11.60 4.28
C LEU A 28 0.83 11.35 5.02
N PHE A 29 1.99 11.73 4.47
CA PHE A 29 3.25 11.66 5.22
C PHE A 29 3.20 12.55 6.46
N SER A 30 2.69 13.77 6.32
CA SER A 30 2.49 14.66 7.47
C SER A 30 1.55 14.04 8.51
N SER A 31 0.44 13.46 8.08
CA SER A 31 -0.52 12.84 9.01
C SER A 31 0.01 11.57 9.67
N MET A 32 0.81 10.77 8.97
CA MET A 32 1.46 9.57 9.53
C MET A 32 2.45 9.94 10.64
N VAL A 33 3.27 10.98 10.43
CA VAL A 33 4.19 11.50 11.46
C VAL A 33 3.41 11.91 12.71
N GLU A 34 2.36 12.70 12.56
CA GLU A 34 1.56 13.16 13.70
C GLU A 34 0.78 12.02 14.37
N SER A 35 0.29 11.04 13.61
CA SER A 35 -0.38 9.88 14.19
C SER A 35 0.58 8.98 14.99
N PHE A 36 1.84 8.84 14.53
CA PHE A 36 2.87 8.18 15.33
C PHE A 36 3.11 8.92 16.64
N LEU A 37 3.23 10.25 16.62
CA LEU A 37 3.41 11.05 17.83
C LEU A 37 2.24 10.86 18.81
N ALA A 38 0.99 10.83 18.31
CA ALA A 38 -0.19 10.53 19.10
C ALA A 38 -0.13 9.11 19.72
N LYS A 39 0.29 8.11 18.94
CA LYS A 39 0.41 6.71 19.40
C LYS A 39 1.39 6.52 20.53
N VAL A 40 2.44 7.34 20.60
CA VAL A 40 3.49 7.25 21.64
C VAL A 40 3.30 8.28 22.77
N ASP A 41 2.11 8.88 22.87
CA ASP A 41 1.74 9.91 23.86
C ASP A 41 2.64 11.16 23.85
N ALA A 42 3.19 11.49 22.69
CA ALA A 42 3.93 12.73 22.48
C ALA A 42 3.01 13.86 22.01
N LYS A 43 3.50 15.10 22.09
CA LYS A 43 2.77 16.26 21.57
C LYS A 43 2.63 16.13 20.05
N TYR A 44 1.40 16.09 19.53
CA TYR A 44 1.08 15.99 18.11
C TYR A 44 0.13 17.11 17.66
N ASP A 45 0.07 17.34 16.34
CA ASP A 45 -0.81 18.33 15.73
C ASP A 45 -2.03 17.64 15.10
N LYS A 46 -3.13 17.63 15.86
CA LYS A 46 -4.39 17.05 15.41
C LYS A 46 -4.98 17.77 14.18
N TYR A 47 -4.70 19.08 14.00
CA TYR A 47 -5.19 19.82 12.85
C TYR A 47 -4.54 19.33 11.56
N ARG A 48 -3.23 19.07 11.57
CA ARG A 48 -2.51 18.50 10.42
C ARG A 48 -3.08 17.14 10.03
N VAL A 49 -3.33 16.26 11.01
CA VAL A 49 -3.97 14.96 10.77
C VAL A 49 -5.34 15.13 10.12
N ASN A 50 -6.22 15.89 10.75
CA ASN A 50 -7.61 16.02 10.29
C ASN A 50 -7.70 16.70 8.93
N SER A 51 -6.85 17.69 8.65
CA SER A 51 -6.83 18.38 7.36
C SER A 51 -6.40 17.44 6.23
N ALA A 52 -5.36 16.63 6.47
CA ALA A 52 -4.92 15.61 5.52
C ALA A 52 -6.02 14.58 5.24
N LEU A 53 -6.61 14.01 6.30
CA LEU A 53 -7.65 12.98 6.15
C LEU A 53 -8.90 13.49 5.41
N ARG A 54 -9.34 14.72 5.71
CA ARG A 54 -10.46 15.35 4.99
C ARG A 54 -10.15 15.55 3.52
N LYS A 55 -8.92 15.99 3.22
CA LYS A 55 -8.53 16.26 1.84
C LYS A 55 -8.44 14.97 1.02
N ILE A 56 -7.90 13.90 1.58
CA ILE A 56 -7.90 12.59 0.92
C ILE A 56 -9.33 12.09 0.69
N GLU A 57 -10.25 12.32 1.64
CA GLU A 57 -11.66 11.98 1.45
C GLU A 57 -12.31 12.75 0.29
N GLU A 58 -12.01 14.04 0.14
CA GLU A 58 -12.49 14.86 -0.98
C GLU A 58 -11.94 14.39 -2.35
N TRP A 59 -10.76 13.78 -2.36
CA TRP A 59 -10.12 13.26 -3.57
C TRP A 59 -10.53 11.83 -3.94
N TYR A 60 -11.50 11.26 -3.25
CA TYR A 60 -12.06 9.97 -3.64
C TYR A 60 -12.86 10.10 -4.94
N VAL A 61 -12.47 9.34 -5.97
CA VAL A 61 -13.11 9.40 -7.30
C VAL A 61 -14.08 8.26 -7.57
N GLY A 62 -14.24 7.35 -6.61
CA GLY A 62 -15.15 6.20 -6.72
C GLY A 62 -14.43 4.88 -7.01
N ASP A 63 -15.15 3.79 -6.78
CA ASP A 63 -14.74 2.43 -7.11
C ASP A 63 -13.36 1.99 -6.57
N GLY A 64 -13.01 2.50 -5.38
CA GLY A 64 -11.73 2.24 -4.72
C GLY A 64 -10.59 3.16 -5.13
N TRP A 65 -10.78 4.09 -6.05
CA TRP A 65 -9.72 4.98 -6.54
C TRP A 65 -9.75 6.35 -5.88
N TYR A 66 -8.57 6.94 -5.75
CA TYR A 66 -8.35 8.30 -5.26
C TYR A 66 -7.56 9.11 -6.28
N SER A 67 -7.83 10.40 -6.36
CA SER A 67 -6.93 11.35 -7.01
C SER A 67 -5.73 11.65 -6.11
N ASP A 68 -4.58 11.87 -6.73
CA ASP A 68 -3.37 12.32 -6.03
C ASP A 68 -3.20 13.83 -6.18
N GLY A 69 -4.03 14.57 -5.47
CA GLY A 69 -4.16 15.99 -5.61
C GLY A 69 -5.38 16.39 -6.44
N PRO A 70 -5.45 17.64 -6.93
CA PRO A 70 -6.60 18.16 -7.66
C PRO A 70 -6.85 17.48 -9.01
N SER A 71 -5.81 16.89 -9.61
CA SER A 71 -5.89 16.25 -10.92
C SER A 71 -5.72 14.74 -10.79
N TYR A 72 -6.66 13.99 -11.34
CA TYR A 72 -6.59 12.54 -11.35
C TYR A 72 -5.48 12.03 -12.28
N ALA A 73 -4.68 11.10 -11.77
CA ALA A 73 -3.71 10.34 -12.55
C ALA A 73 -3.96 8.84 -12.34
N PHE A 74 -4.01 8.08 -13.42
CA PHE A 74 -4.13 6.63 -13.36
C PHE A 74 -2.74 6.03 -13.19
N ASP A 75 -2.39 5.72 -11.95
CA ASP A 75 -1.09 5.17 -11.57
C ASP A 75 -1.19 4.35 -10.27
N TYR A 76 -0.06 3.83 -9.79
CA TYR A 76 0.00 3.04 -8.55
C TYR A 76 0.20 3.87 -7.27
N TYR A 77 0.04 5.20 -7.27
CA TYR A 77 0.14 5.98 -6.03
C TYR A 77 -0.95 5.63 -5.01
N GLY A 78 -2.10 5.14 -5.50
CA GLY A 78 -3.08 4.49 -4.63
C GLY A 78 -2.47 3.37 -3.80
N SER A 79 -1.61 2.54 -4.42
CA SER A 79 -0.90 1.44 -3.76
C SER A 79 0.26 1.89 -2.89
N TYR A 80 1.09 2.81 -3.41
CA TYR A 80 2.34 3.17 -2.74
C TYR A 80 2.11 3.98 -1.47
N VAL A 81 1.11 4.85 -1.48
CA VAL A 81 0.92 5.85 -0.43
C VAL A 81 -0.52 5.94 0.03
N ILE A 82 -1.51 6.17 -0.87
CA ILE A 82 -2.81 6.68 -0.46
C ILE A 82 -3.56 5.67 0.40
N HIS A 83 -3.84 4.47 -0.09
CA HIS A 83 -4.56 3.47 0.69
C HIS A 83 -3.83 3.07 1.97
N PRO A 84 -2.52 2.72 1.94
CA PRO A 84 -1.83 2.29 3.14
C PRO A 84 -1.77 3.37 4.22
N MET A 85 -1.33 4.57 3.87
CA MET A 85 -1.14 5.62 4.87
C MET A 85 -2.47 6.20 5.37
N TYR A 86 -3.48 6.30 4.51
CA TYR A 86 -4.81 6.76 4.91
C TYR A 86 -5.44 5.79 5.91
N LEU A 87 -5.38 4.49 5.61
CA LEU A 87 -5.92 3.44 6.48
C LEU A 87 -5.18 3.38 7.83
N GLU A 88 -3.84 3.40 7.80
CA GLU A 88 -3.01 3.36 9.01
C GLU A 88 -3.18 4.61 9.89
N THR A 89 -3.24 5.80 9.29
CA THR A 89 -3.48 7.03 10.05
C THR A 89 -4.83 6.96 10.78
N LEU A 90 -5.90 6.56 10.08
CA LEU A 90 -7.23 6.44 10.68
C LEU A 90 -7.26 5.40 11.80
N HIS A 91 -6.62 4.24 11.58
CA HIS A 91 -6.53 3.18 12.58
C HIS A 91 -5.79 3.66 13.82
N THR A 92 -4.62 4.22 13.64
CA THR A 92 -3.76 4.70 14.73
C THR A 92 -4.45 5.77 15.57
N MET A 93 -5.12 6.73 14.94
CA MET A 93 -5.86 7.78 15.66
C MET A 93 -7.08 7.23 16.41
N ALA A 94 -7.75 6.21 15.85
CA ALA A 94 -8.86 5.55 16.53
C ALA A 94 -8.38 4.75 17.76
N GLU A 95 -7.28 4.01 17.64
CA GLU A 95 -6.70 3.22 18.73
C GLU A 95 -6.11 4.10 19.84
N ALA A 96 -5.53 5.25 19.48
CA ALA A 96 -5.07 6.26 20.46
C ALA A 96 -6.23 6.99 21.17
N GLY A 97 -7.48 6.68 20.86
CA GLY A 97 -8.66 7.27 21.52
C GLY A 97 -8.84 8.76 21.26
N VAL A 98 -8.28 9.30 20.19
CA VAL A 98 -8.36 10.72 19.86
C VAL A 98 -9.79 11.13 19.53
N ARG A 99 -10.30 12.15 20.19
CA ARG A 99 -11.69 12.62 20.04
C ARG A 99 -11.80 13.78 19.04
N GLY A 100 -13.05 14.02 18.57
CA GLY A 100 -13.41 15.18 17.75
C GLY A 100 -13.32 14.97 16.24
N TYR A 101 -13.13 13.72 15.80
CA TYR A 101 -13.27 13.25 14.43
C TYR A 101 -13.66 11.78 14.46
N ASP A 102 -14.50 11.33 13.54
CA ASP A 102 -14.95 9.92 13.49
C ASP A 102 -13.91 9.02 12.81
N TYR A 103 -12.75 8.85 13.46
CA TYR A 103 -11.67 8.01 12.92
C TYR A 103 -12.10 6.56 12.68
N ARG A 104 -12.91 5.99 13.57
CA ARG A 104 -13.37 4.59 13.46
C ARG A 104 -14.34 4.39 12.30
N GLY A 105 -15.33 5.27 12.15
CA GLY A 105 -16.26 5.23 11.02
C GLY A 105 -15.55 5.46 9.69
N MET A 106 -14.63 6.43 9.65
CA MET A 106 -13.81 6.70 8.47
C MET A 106 -12.85 5.55 8.14
N TRP A 107 -12.27 4.89 9.15
CA TRP A 107 -11.46 3.69 8.95
C TRP A 107 -12.28 2.57 8.31
N ASN A 108 -13.49 2.29 8.79
CA ASN A 108 -14.36 1.29 8.19
C ASN A 108 -14.69 1.60 6.72
N LYS A 109 -14.89 2.87 6.39
CA LYS A 109 -15.12 3.33 5.02
C LYS A 109 -13.87 3.14 4.15
N ALA A 110 -12.71 3.59 4.64
CA ALA A 110 -11.42 3.43 3.96
C ALA A 110 -11.08 1.96 3.75
N LEU A 111 -11.35 1.10 4.73
CA LEU A 111 -11.14 -0.35 4.64
C LEU A 111 -11.93 -0.95 3.47
N ARG A 112 -13.21 -0.65 3.33
CA ARG A 112 -14.02 -1.14 2.20
C ARG A 112 -13.46 -0.67 0.86
N ARG A 113 -13.05 0.59 0.75
CA ARG A 113 -12.42 1.13 -0.46
C ARG A 113 -11.10 0.45 -0.78
N THR A 114 -10.28 0.16 0.24
CA THR A 114 -9.02 -0.58 0.08
C THR A 114 -9.28 -2.03 -0.34
N GLN A 115 -10.32 -2.68 0.19
CA GLN A 115 -10.75 -4.01 -0.26
C GLN A 115 -11.12 -4.00 -1.75
N LYS A 116 -11.90 -3.00 -2.19
CA LYS A 116 -12.27 -2.87 -3.61
C LYS A 116 -11.04 -2.65 -4.50
N TYR A 117 -10.16 -1.75 -4.10
CA TYR A 117 -8.91 -1.50 -4.81
C TYR A 117 -8.03 -2.76 -4.87
N SER A 118 -7.91 -3.50 -3.76
CA SER A 118 -7.17 -4.76 -3.69
C SER A 118 -7.74 -5.85 -4.59
N LEU A 119 -9.06 -5.89 -4.76
CA LEU A 119 -9.72 -6.79 -5.72
C LEU A 119 -9.29 -6.48 -7.16
N VAL A 120 -9.16 -5.20 -7.50
CA VAL A 120 -8.66 -4.78 -8.84
C VAL A 120 -7.19 -5.16 -9.00
N LEU A 121 -6.36 -4.94 -7.97
CA LEU A 121 -4.95 -5.32 -8.02
C LEU A 121 -4.76 -6.84 -8.20
N GLU A 122 -5.55 -7.68 -7.52
CA GLU A 122 -5.51 -9.13 -7.71
C GLU A 122 -5.85 -9.50 -9.17
N ARG A 123 -6.81 -8.81 -9.77
CA ARG A 123 -7.22 -9.02 -11.16
C ARG A 123 -6.25 -8.46 -12.20
N PHE A 124 -5.37 -7.56 -11.81
CA PHE A 124 -4.27 -7.11 -12.68
C PHE A 124 -3.18 -8.17 -12.83
N ILE A 125 -3.08 -9.13 -11.92
CA ILE A 125 -2.09 -10.20 -12.03
C ILE A 125 -2.57 -11.21 -13.09
N SER A 126 -1.88 -11.23 -14.24
CA SER A 126 -2.18 -12.13 -15.37
C SER A 126 -2.10 -13.60 -14.97
N PRO A 127 -2.61 -14.56 -15.77
CA PRO A 127 -2.49 -15.97 -15.47
C PRO A 127 -1.07 -16.46 -15.20
N ASP A 128 -0.08 -15.77 -15.79
CA ASP A 128 1.35 -16.09 -15.70
C ASP A 128 2.10 -15.23 -14.67
N GLY A 129 1.38 -14.43 -13.86
CA GLY A 129 1.99 -13.65 -12.78
C GLY A 129 2.47 -12.23 -13.16
N TYR A 130 2.33 -11.81 -14.42
CA TYR A 130 2.67 -10.44 -14.82
C TYR A 130 1.56 -9.47 -14.44
N PHE A 131 1.91 -8.20 -14.22
CA PHE A 131 0.94 -7.13 -14.05
C PHE A 131 1.35 -5.88 -14.83
N PRO A 132 0.41 -4.98 -15.19
CA PRO A 132 0.69 -3.86 -16.07
C PRO A 132 1.74 -2.89 -15.50
N ALA A 133 2.71 -2.50 -16.32
CA ALA A 133 3.66 -1.44 -16.03
C ALA A 133 3.09 -0.12 -16.56
N PHE A 134 2.44 0.69 -15.70
CA PHE A 134 1.86 1.97 -16.09
C PHE A 134 2.01 3.04 -15.00
N GLY A 135 1.89 4.29 -15.42
CA GLY A 135 2.00 5.44 -14.54
C GLY A 135 3.45 5.75 -14.13
N ARG A 136 3.59 6.64 -13.16
CA ARG A 136 4.87 7.08 -12.60
C ARG A 136 5.33 6.14 -11.48
N SER A 137 6.61 6.25 -11.13
CA SER A 137 7.25 5.53 -10.02
C SER A 137 7.19 4.01 -10.13
N ILE A 138 7.09 3.48 -11.35
CA ILE A 138 7.03 2.04 -11.58
C ILE A 138 8.29 1.27 -11.08
N PRO A 139 9.48 1.90 -10.89
CA PRO A 139 10.60 1.23 -10.23
C PRO A 139 10.36 0.84 -8.77
N TYR A 140 9.26 1.27 -8.14
CA TYR A 140 8.86 0.76 -6.82
C TYR A 140 8.29 -0.67 -6.88
N ARG A 141 8.18 -1.24 -8.07
CA ARG A 141 7.97 -2.67 -8.33
C ARG A 141 6.76 -3.23 -7.58
N MET A 142 6.99 -4.25 -6.76
CA MET A 142 5.94 -4.93 -5.99
C MET A 142 5.21 -4.03 -5.00
N ALA A 143 5.69 -2.83 -4.70
CA ALA A 143 4.91 -1.86 -3.92
C ALA A 143 3.52 -1.58 -4.57
N ALA A 144 3.38 -1.79 -5.88
CA ALA A 144 2.08 -1.77 -6.56
C ALA A 144 1.05 -2.73 -5.94
N MET A 145 1.50 -3.83 -5.33
CA MET A 145 0.65 -4.85 -4.70
C MET A 145 0.51 -4.68 -3.17
N GLN A 146 1.04 -3.59 -2.60
CA GLN A 146 1.00 -3.34 -1.15
C GLN A 146 -0.41 -3.42 -0.55
N PRO A 147 -1.47 -2.80 -1.11
CA PRO A 147 -2.81 -2.90 -0.53
C PRO A 147 -3.37 -4.32 -0.50
N LEU A 148 -3.09 -5.12 -1.52
CA LEU A 148 -3.50 -6.53 -1.55
C LEU A 148 -2.78 -7.34 -0.46
N ALA A 149 -1.46 -7.14 -0.31
CA ALA A 149 -0.67 -7.74 0.76
C ALA A 149 -1.13 -7.29 2.15
N MET A 150 -1.49 -6.00 2.29
CA MET A 150 -2.00 -5.41 3.52
C MET A 150 -3.37 -6.00 3.92
N MET A 151 -4.28 -6.21 2.96
CA MET A 151 -5.57 -6.84 3.22
C MET A 151 -5.41 -8.31 3.66
N ALA A 152 -4.46 -9.04 3.10
CA ALA A 152 -4.11 -10.38 3.56
C ALA A 152 -3.57 -10.37 5.00
N TRP A 153 -2.63 -9.47 5.29
CA TRP A 153 -2.05 -9.32 6.63
C TRP A 153 -3.09 -8.93 7.69
N TYR A 154 -4.05 -8.09 7.35
CA TYR A 154 -5.15 -7.71 8.25
C TYR A 154 -6.24 -8.79 8.40
N GLY A 155 -6.24 -9.87 7.60
CA GLY A 155 -7.35 -10.81 7.51
C GLY A 155 -8.64 -10.14 7.01
N ARG A 156 -8.49 -9.19 6.08
CA ARG A 156 -9.58 -8.36 5.53
C ARG A 156 -9.64 -8.41 4.01
N LEU A 157 -9.35 -9.56 3.43
CA LEU A 157 -9.47 -9.73 1.97
C LEU A 157 -10.90 -9.47 1.48
N PRO A 158 -11.05 -9.02 0.21
CA PRO A 158 -12.38 -8.87 -0.41
C PRO A 158 -13.13 -10.20 -0.46
N ALA A 159 -14.46 -10.12 -0.42
CA ALA A 159 -15.30 -11.31 -0.54
C ALA A 159 -15.01 -12.08 -1.83
N GLY A 160 -14.89 -13.40 -1.73
CA GLY A 160 -14.59 -14.28 -2.85
C GLY A 160 -13.12 -14.39 -3.26
N VAL A 161 -12.21 -13.76 -2.52
CA VAL A 161 -10.77 -13.88 -2.67
C VAL A 161 -10.21 -14.59 -1.43
N SER A 162 -9.61 -15.77 -1.61
CA SER A 162 -9.02 -16.53 -0.49
C SER A 162 -7.57 -16.14 -0.24
N GLU A 163 -7.10 -16.40 0.98
CA GLU A 163 -5.71 -16.16 1.37
C GLU A 163 -4.72 -16.96 0.52
N ALA A 164 -5.01 -18.23 0.26
CA ALA A 164 -4.19 -19.07 -0.60
C ALA A 164 -4.14 -18.55 -2.05
N GLN A 165 -5.26 -18.00 -2.55
CA GLN A 165 -5.32 -17.37 -3.87
C GLN A 165 -4.38 -16.15 -3.93
N VAL A 166 -4.43 -15.27 -2.92
CA VAL A 166 -3.57 -14.08 -2.84
C VAL A 166 -2.10 -14.48 -2.69
N ARG A 167 -1.81 -15.48 -1.83
CA ARG A 167 -0.44 -16.02 -1.71
C ARG A 167 0.10 -16.47 -3.07
N CYS A 168 -0.66 -17.28 -3.80
CA CYS A 168 -0.23 -17.80 -5.10
C CYS A 168 0.00 -16.66 -6.11
N ALA A 169 -0.92 -15.70 -6.19
CA ALA A 169 -0.82 -14.57 -7.10
C ALA A 169 0.40 -13.69 -6.78
N LEU A 170 0.57 -13.29 -5.52
CA LEU A 170 1.71 -12.46 -5.10
C LEU A 170 3.03 -13.19 -5.28
N THR A 171 3.11 -14.48 -4.93
CA THR A 171 4.34 -15.28 -5.10
C THR A 171 4.76 -15.33 -6.56
N GLU A 172 3.82 -15.58 -7.48
CA GLU A 172 4.15 -15.61 -8.90
C GLU A 172 4.53 -14.24 -9.43
N ALA A 173 3.84 -13.17 -9.00
CA ALA A 173 4.22 -11.81 -9.37
C ALA A 173 5.63 -11.43 -8.88
N PHE A 174 6.00 -11.81 -7.66
CA PHE A 174 7.37 -11.65 -7.16
C PHE A 174 8.38 -12.41 -8.02
N ARG A 175 8.09 -13.67 -8.36
CA ARG A 175 8.98 -14.47 -9.23
C ARG A 175 9.20 -13.77 -10.57
N ARG A 176 8.13 -13.38 -11.26
CA ARG A 176 8.24 -12.69 -12.56
C ARG A 176 9.05 -11.41 -12.50
N MET A 177 8.93 -10.68 -11.41
CA MET A 177 9.64 -9.42 -11.24
C MET A 177 11.12 -9.59 -10.89
N PHE A 178 11.47 -10.65 -10.14
CA PHE A 178 12.81 -10.82 -9.55
C PHE A 178 13.62 -11.98 -10.12
N ASP A 179 13.08 -12.79 -11.03
CA ASP A 179 13.82 -13.89 -11.66
C ASP A 179 14.92 -13.41 -12.62
N ASP A 180 14.93 -12.12 -13.00
CA ASP A 180 15.99 -11.51 -13.80
C ASP A 180 17.20 -11.18 -12.91
N ASN A 181 18.39 -11.67 -13.32
CA ASN A 181 19.66 -11.42 -12.63
C ASN A 181 20.11 -9.96 -12.61
N ASN A 182 19.52 -9.08 -13.45
CA ASN A 182 19.84 -7.65 -13.53
C ASN A 182 19.06 -6.79 -12.53
N ASN A 183 18.30 -7.38 -11.62
CA ASN A 183 17.58 -6.63 -10.58
C ASN A 183 18.51 -6.00 -9.53
N TYR A 184 19.73 -6.50 -9.40
CA TYR A 184 20.69 -6.02 -8.42
C TYR A 184 21.99 -5.60 -9.09
N ASN A 185 22.60 -4.54 -8.59
CA ASN A 185 23.94 -4.13 -9.00
C ASN A 185 25.02 -4.96 -8.27
N GLU A 186 26.28 -4.74 -8.60
CA GLU A 186 27.42 -5.45 -7.98
C GLU A 186 27.49 -5.28 -6.46
N GLY A 187 26.97 -4.17 -5.91
CA GLY A 187 26.89 -3.92 -4.47
C GLY A 187 25.68 -4.55 -3.80
N GLY A 188 24.84 -5.32 -4.50
CA GLY A 188 23.63 -5.95 -3.97
C GLY A 188 22.44 -5.00 -3.79
N PHE A 189 22.49 -3.79 -4.31
CA PHE A 189 21.36 -2.84 -4.28
C PHE A 189 20.51 -3.00 -5.53
N LEU A 190 19.19 -2.77 -5.37
CA LEU A 190 18.27 -2.78 -6.50
C LEU A 190 18.67 -1.76 -7.57
N THR A 191 18.63 -2.19 -8.82
CA THR A 191 18.76 -1.33 -9.98
C THR A 191 17.45 -0.58 -10.24
N ILE A 192 17.51 0.61 -10.84
CA ILE A 192 16.32 1.34 -11.26
C ILE A 192 15.68 0.59 -12.44
N GLY A 193 14.40 0.24 -12.28
CA GLY A 193 13.63 -0.49 -13.28
C GLY A 193 12.35 -1.09 -12.70
N PHE A 194 11.39 -1.39 -13.55
CA PHE A 194 10.21 -2.16 -13.19
C PHE A 194 10.59 -3.64 -12.98
N THR A 195 11.40 -4.19 -13.87
CA THR A 195 12.10 -5.47 -13.71
C THR A 195 13.49 -5.34 -14.33
N GLY A 196 14.53 -5.90 -13.72
CA GLY A 196 15.89 -5.71 -14.16
C GLY A 196 16.35 -4.25 -14.08
N SER A 197 17.28 -3.85 -14.95
CA SER A 197 17.84 -2.50 -15.05
C SER A 197 17.21 -1.73 -16.21
N GLN A 198 16.36 -0.77 -15.90
CA GLN A 198 15.61 0.07 -16.87
C GLN A 198 15.69 1.55 -16.45
N PRO A 199 16.86 2.19 -16.51
CA PRO A 199 17.07 3.55 -15.96
C PRO A 199 16.12 4.59 -16.53
N ASN A 200 15.66 4.42 -17.79
CA ASN A 200 14.69 5.33 -18.42
C ASN A 200 13.27 5.25 -17.83
N SER A 201 12.99 4.28 -16.96
CA SER A 201 11.72 4.21 -16.21
C SER A 201 11.71 5.10 -14.96
N ALA A 202 12.81 5.78 -14.66
CA ALA A 202 12.92 6.66 -13.51
C ALA A 202 12.17 7.98 -13.72
N ASP A 203 11.48 8.43 -12.69
CA ASP A 203 11.09 9.83 -12.56
C ASP A 203 12.26 10.64 -12.00
N TYR A 204 12.20 11.97 -12.09
CA TYR A 204 13.28 12.86 -11.64
C TYR A 204 13.68 12.70 -10.16
N TYR A 205 12.77 12.19 -9.33
CA TYR A 205 12.97 11.92 -7.90
C TYR A 205 13.38 10.49 -7.60
N THR A 206 13.34 9.58 -8.57
CA THR A 206 13.65 8.16 -8.34
C THR A 206 15.14 7.97 -8.08
N ASN A 207 15.47 7.24 -7.04
CA ASN A 207 16.84 6.88 -6.70
C ASN A 207 16.90 5.45 -6.14
N ASN A 208 18.09 4.86 -6.07
CA ASN A 208 18.26 3.48 -5.60
C ASN A 208 17.77 3.28 -4.15
N GLY A 209 17.87 4.31 -3.30
CA GLY A 209 17.38 4.25 -1.92
C GLY A 209 15.86 4.13 -1.83
N SER A 210 15.10 4.75 -2.75
CA SER A 210 13.63 4.68 -2.73
C SER A 210 13.08 3.34 -3.20
N LEU A 211 13.88 2.49 -3.83
CA LEU A 211 13.43 1.19 -4.35
C LEU A 211 13.10 0.18 -3.25
N TYR A 212 13.51 0.44 -1.99
CA TYR A 212 13.11 -0.37 -0.84
C TYR A 212 11.57 -0.49 -0.70
N MET A 213 10.82 0.44 -1.28
CA MET A 213 9.36 0.40 -1.29
C MET A 213 8.80 -0.92 -1.82
N THR A 214 9.52 -1.62 -2.68
CA THR A 214 9.14 -2.96 -3.12
C THR A 214 8.88 -3.93 -1.95
N SER A 215 9.56 -3.75 -0.81
CA SER A 215 9.40 -4.58 0.38
C SER A 215 8.07 -4.37 1.12
N LEU A 216 7.33 -3.32 0.81
CA LEU A 216 6.03 -3.04 1.43
C LEU A 216 4.98 -4.14 1.12
N SER A 217 5.18 -4.92 0.06
CA SER A 217 4.34 -6.08 -0.25
C SER A 217 4.71 -7.35 0.52
N PHE A 218 5.76 -7.32 1.36
CA PHE A 218 6.15 -8.45 2.23
C PHE A 218 5.35 -8.51 3.54
N LEU A 219 4.36 -7.67 3.75
CA LEU A 219 3.51 -7.68 4.96
C LEU A 219 3.03 -9.08 5.38
N PRO A 220 2.60 -9.97 4.45
CA PRO A 220 2.16 -11.32 4.85
C PRO A 220 3.26 -12.18 5.49
N LEU A 221 4.56 -11.86 5.31
CA LEU A 221 5.65 -12.56 5.99
C LEU A 221 5.58 -12.39 7.53
N GLY A 222 4.86 -11.38 8.01
CA GLY A 222 4.58 -11.20 9.44
C GLY A 222 3.50 -12.12 10.00
N LEU A 223 2.79 -12.89 9.17
CA LEU A 223 1.78 -13.86 9.62
C LEU A 223 2.46 -15.10 10.19
N PRO A 224 1.89 -15.71 11.26
CA PRO A 224 2.41 -16.97 11.80
C PRO A 224 2.46 -18.07 10.73
N ALA A 225 3.46 -18.94 10.79
CA ALA A 225 3.62 -20.05 9.84
C ALA A 225 2.39 -20.99 9.81
N SER A 226 1.62 -21.05 10.90
CA SER A 226 0.37 -21.83 11.00
C SER A 226 -0.86 -21.13 10.42
N HIS A 227 -0.73 -19.88 9.94
CA HIS A 227 -1.83 -19.12 9.38
C HIS A 227 -2.32 -19.72 8.05
N SER A 228 -3.63 -19.69 7.78
CA SER A 228 -4.27 -20.20 6.54
C SER A 228 -3.62 -19.65 5.27
N PHE A 229 -3.14 -18.41 5.30
CA PHE A 229 -2.35 -17.82 4.20
C PHE A 229 -1.20 -18.75 3.76
N TRP A 230 -0.52 -19.42 4.70
CA TRP A 230 0.60 -20.31 4.42
C TRP A 230 0.20 -21.77 4.27
N THR A 231 -0.76 -22.25 5.08
CA THR A 231 -1.09 -23.68 5.22
C THR A 231 -2.15 -24.18 4.26
N ASP A 232 -3.03 -23.31 3.76
CA ASP A 232 -4.06 -23.72 2.81
C ASP A 232 -3.46 -24.19 1.48
N ALA A 233 -4.10 -25.18 0.87
CA ALA A 233 -3.69 -25.69 -0.44
C ALA A 233 -3.68 -24.56 -1.50
N PRO A 234 -2.70 -24.55 -2.43
CA PRO A 234 -2.61 -23.55 -3.48
C PRO A 234 -3.92 -23.39 -4.26
N GLN A 235 -4.31 -22.15 -4.52
CA GLN A 235 -5.55 -21.82 -5.23
C GLN A 235 -5.24 -20.92 -6.44
N PRO A 236 -5.89 -21.16 -7.59
CA PRO A 236 -5.76 -20.27 -8.73
C PRO A 236 -6.41 -18.92 -8.43
N TRP A 237 -5.75 -17.83 -8.83
CA TRP A 237 -6.32 -16.49 -8.73
C TRP A 237 -7.28 -16.17 -9.87
N THR A 238 -7.93 -15.01 -9.80
CA THR A 238 -9.06 -14.68 -10.68
C THR A 238 -8.71 -14.81 -12.17
N GLN A 239 -7.57 -14.27 -12.61
CA GLN A 239 -7.18 -14.36 -14.02
C GLN A 239 -6.91 -15.80 -14.47
N GLN A 240 -6.31 -16.63 -13.61
CA GLN A 240 -6.13 -18.05 -13.95
C GLN A 240 -7.47 -18.78 -14.08
N LYS A 241 -8.44 -18.46 -13.21
CA LYS A 241 -9.80 -19.04 -13.31
C LYS A 241 -10.48 -18.58 -14.60
N ALA A 242 -10.47 -17.28 -14.87
CA ALA A 242 -11.13 -16.68 -16.01
C ALA A 242 -10.62 -17.24 -17.35
N TRP A 243 -9.31 -17.25 -17.57
CA TRP A 243 -8.71 -17.75 -18.81
C TRP A 243 -8.78 -19.27 -18.99
N LYS A 244 -9.07 -20.00 -17.91
CA LYS A 244 -9.35 -21.46 -17.96
C LYS A 244 -10.84 -21.78 -18.01
N GLY A 245 -11.71 -20.81 -18.19
CA GLY A 245 -13.16 -20.98 -18.25
C GLY A 245 -13.78 -21.46 -16.92
N LYS A 246 -13.09 -21.25 -15.79
CA LYS A 246 -13.60 -21.61 -14.46
C LYS A 246 -14.43 -20.49 -13.86
N ALA A 247 -15.39 -20.83 -13.02
CA ALA A 247 -16.20 -19.85 -12.30
C ALA A 247 -15.36 -18.97 -11.37
N PHE A 248 -15.65 -17.69 -11.36
CA PHE A 248 -15.10 -16.70 -10.43
C PHE A 248 -16.15 -15.63 -10.12
N PRO A 249 -16.07 -14.92 -8.98
CA PRO A 249 -17.02 -13.86 -8.64
C PRO A 249 -16.93 -12.68 -9.63
N LYS A 250 -18.08 -12.27 -10.15
CA LYS A 250 -18.18 -11.04 -10.95
C LYS A 250 -17.85 -9.83 -10.07
N ASP A 251 -17.14 -8.86 -10.62
CA ASP A 251 -16.93 -7.57 -9.99
C ASP A 251 -18.17 -6.68 -10.11
N HIS A 252 -18.33 -5.77 -9.16
CA HIS A 252 -19.42 -4.79 -9.09
C HIS A 252 -18.85 -3.41 -8.82
N ARG A 253 -19.53 -2.39 -9.31
CA ARG A 253 -19.26 -1.01 -8.88
C ARG A 253 -19.51 -0.88 -7.39
N TRP A 254 -18.60 -0.19 -6.70
CA TRP A 254 -18.72 0.16 -5.28
C TRP A 254 -18.82 1.69 -5.15
N ASP A 255 -19.71 2.15 -4.28
CA ASP A 255 -19.89 3.57 -3.97
C ASP A 255 -18.90 4.06 -2.90
#